data_95dad6e114daf66ad4c7c5099becf8de
#
_entry.id   95dad6e114daf66ad4c7c5099becf8de
#
_cell.length_a   1.000
_cell.length_b   1.000
_cell.length_c   1.000
_cell.angle_alpha   90.00
_cell.angle_beta   90.00
_cell.angle_gamma   90.00
#
_symmetry.space_group_name_H-M   'P 1'
#
loop_
_entity.id
_entity.type
_entity.pdbx_description
1 polymer ?
#
loop_
_entity_poly.entity_id
_entity_poly.type
_entity_poly.pdbx_seq_one_letter_code
_entity_poly.pdbx_strand_id
1 'polypeptide(L)'
;GCYAEDAIRALKLLKNYCYKVDAHWMPDLPGSSPEIDKEMFDYILTSPDLQFDQWKIYPTSVVPWTKIKQWFDKGEYIPYTDKNPQYLINLLLYVKERVHPWIRLNRVVRDIPNKTRDGVLYIYGGNQKTNLRQILHNEMKEKGKFCPCIRCREVKSNTSLINEAE
;
A
#
# COMPACT_ATOMS: atom_id res chain seq x y z
N GLY A 1 -18.74 10.38 6.22
CA GLY A 1 -17.43 9.80 6.28
C GLY A 1 -17.39 8.65 7.28
N CYS A 2 -16.28 7.96 7.30
CA CYS A 2 -15.98 6.91 8.26
C CYS A 2 -14.80 7.39 9.11
N TYR A 3 -14.88 7.23 10.42
CA TYR A 3 -13.83 7.61 11.37
C TYR A 3 -13.02 6.39 11.82
N ALA A 4 -11.88 6.61 12.46
CA ALA A 4 -11.02 5.54 12.95
C ALA A 4 -11.75 4.60 13.94
N GLU A 5 -12.61 5.17 14.79
CA GLU A 5 -13.42 4.42 15.76
C GLU A 5 -14.41 3.46 15.07
N ASP A 6 -14.96 3.85 13.92
CA ASP A 6 -15.83 2.97 13.13
C ASP A 6 -15.06 1.79 12.55
N ALA A 7 -13.84 2.02 12.08
CA ALA A 7 -12.96 0.95 11.58
C ALA A 7 -12.55 -0.01 12.71
N ILE A 8 -12.21 0.51 13.89
CA ILE A 8 -11.87 -0.29 15.07
C ILE A 8 -13.08 -1.16 15.49
N ARG A 9 -14.26 -0.54 15.58
CA ARG A 9 -15.50 -1.26 15.95
C ARG A 9 -15.82 -2.37 14.94
N ALA A 10 -15.72 -2.07 13.65
CA ALA A 10 -15.96 -3.03 12.58
C ALA A 10 -14.94 -4.18 12.62
N LEU A 11 -13.66 -3.87 12.82
CA LEU A 11 -12.61 -4.88 12.92
C LEU A 11 -12.85 -5.82 14.11
N LYS A 12 -13.13 -5.27 15.29
CA LYS A 12 -13.46 -6.07 16.49
C LYS A 12 -14.64 -7.01 16.23
N LEU A 13 -15.71 -6.49 15.61
CA LEU A 13 -16.88 -7.31 15.27
C LEU A 13 -16.51 -8.45 14.32
N LEU A 14 -15.82 -8.15 13.22
CA LEU A 14 -15.42 -9.17 12.23
C LEU A 14 -14.49 -10.22 12.84
N LYS A 15 -13.53 -9.83 13.68
CA LYS A 15 -12.64 -10.75 14.37
C LYS A 15 -13.40 -11.66 15.34
N ASN A 16 -14.39 -11.15 16.07
CA ASN A 16 -15.23 -11.95 16.96
C ASN A 16 -16.03 -13.04 16.21
N TYR A 17 -16.33 -12.80 14.94
CA TYR A 17 -16.94 -13.78 14.05
C TYR A 17 -15.91 -14.61 13.26
N CYS A 18 -14.65 -14.62 13.67
CA CYS A 18 -13.55 -15.39 13.07
C CYS A 18 -13.23 -15.05 11.60
N TYR A 19 -13.62 -13.87 11.11
CA TYR A 19 -13.25 -13.44 9.76
C TYR A 19 -11.77 -13.05 9.67
N LYS A 20 -11.16 -13.37 8.52
CA LYS A 20 -9.91 -12.76 8.08
C LYS A 20 -10.21 -11.43 7.43
N VAL A 21 -9.57 -10.37 7.90
CA VAL A 21 -9.87 -8.99 7.48
C VAL A 21 -8.74 -8.40 6.66
N ASP A 22 -9.08 -7.91 5.47
CA ASP A 22 -8.15 -7.26 4.55
C ASP A 22 -8.40 -5.75 4.55
N ALA A 23 -7.38 -4.96 4.91
CA ALA A 23 -7.47 -3.50 4.90
C ALA A 23 -6.89 -2.92 3.61
N HIS A 24 -7.49 -1.82 3.14
CA HIS A 24 -6.98 -1.02 2.04
C HIS A 24 -6.41 0.30 2.57
N TRP A 25 -5.14 0.52 2.32
CA TRP A 25 -4.43 1.74 2.70
C TRP A 25 -4.10 2.55 1.45
N MET A 26 -4.46 3.81 1.47
CA MET A 26 -4.30 4.69 0.31
C MET A 26 -3.45 5.90 0.68
N PRO A 27 -2.11 5.82 0.58
CA PRO A 27 -1.26 6.98 0.74
C PRO A 27 -1.42 7.97 -0.43
N ASP A 28 -1.00 9.21 -0.20
CA ASP A 28 -1.06 10.31 -1.16
C ASP A 28 -2.50 10.76 -1.48
N LEU A 29 -3.42 10.69 -0.53
CA LEU A 29 -4.77 11.25 -0.67
C LEU A 29 -4.75 12.79 -0.54
N PRO A 30 -5.79 13.49 -1.06
CA PRO A 30 -5.96 14.93 -0.82
C PRO A 30 -5.87 15.28 0.67
N GLY A 31 -5.04 16.26 1.00
CA GLY A 31 -4.77 16.67 2.38
C GLY A 31 -3.68 15.89 3.09
N SER A 32 -3.10 14.85 2.47
CA SER A 32 -1.98 14.12 3.03
C SER A 32 -0.61 14.67 2.62
N SER A 33 0.42 14.26 3.35
CA SER A 33 1.83 14.45 3.05
C SER A 33 2.62 13.16 3.34
N PRO A 34 3.88 13.04 2.89
CA PRO A 34 4.71 11.88 3.25
C PRO A 34 4.82 11.65 4.76
N GLU A 35 4.85 12.73 5.56
CA GLU A 35 4.92 12.70 7.02
C GLU A 35 3.60 12.20 7.63
N ILE A 36 2.46 12.75 7.19
CA ILE A 36 1.13 12.33 7.65
C ILE A 36 0.87 10.86 7.31
N ASP A 37 1.20 10.43 6.10
CA ASP A 37 1.05 9.03 5.71
C ASP A 37 1.97 8.12 6.52
N LYS A 38 3.18 8.57 6.86
CA LYS A 38 4.08 7.83 7.72
C LYS A 38 3.51 7.70 9.13
N GLU A 39 3.00 8.77 9.72
CA GLU A 39 2.33 8.76 11.04
C GLU A 39 1.11 7.83 11.04
N MET A 40 0.32 7.84 9.98
CA MET A 40 -0.79 6.89 9.80
C MET A 40 -0.30 5.44 9.85
N PHE A 41 0.76 5.09 9.12
CA PHE A 41 1.30 3.73 9.14
C PHE A 41 1.93 3.37 10.49
N ASP A 42 2.59 4.31 11.17
CA ASP A 42 3.10 4.10 12.53
C ASP A 42 1.95 3.79 13.50
N TYR A 43 0.87 4.56 13.43
CA TYR A 43 -0.32 4.32 14.24
C TYR A 43 -0.93 2.93 13.98
N ILE A 44 -1.08 2.54 12.72
CA ILE A 44 -1.66 1.25 12.35
C ILE A 44 -0.76 0.08 12.80
N LEU A 45 0.55 0.23 12.71
CA LEU A 45 1.51 -0.80 13.11
C LEU A 45 1.58 -0.98 14.64
N THR A 46 1.38 0.10 15.39
CA THR A 46 1.52 0.09 16.86
C THR A 46 0.20 -0.13 17.59
N SER A 47 -0.94 0.22 16.97
CA SER A 47 -2.25 0.08 17.60
C SER A 47 -2.67 -1.39 17.76
N PRO A 48 -2.97 -1.85 18.97
CA PRO A 48 -3.49 -3.20 19.20
C PRO A 48 -4.88 -3.41 18.59
N ASP A 49 -5.63 -2.34 18.38
CA ASP A 49 -6.99 -2.36 17.87
C ASP A 49 -7.08 -2.42 16.33
N LEU A 50 -5.95 -2.21 15.62
CA LEU A 50 -5.89 -2.15 14.16
C LEU A 50 -5.09 -3.30 13.54
N GLN A 51 -5.11 -4.48 14.17
CA GLN A 51 -4.39 -5.66 13.70
C GLN A 51 -5.19 -6.42 12.65
N PHE A 52 -5.05 -6.00 11.39
CA PHE A 52 -5.63 -6.68 10.23
C PHE A 52 -4.78 -7.89 9.83
N ASP A 53 -5.40 -8.89 9.20
CA ASP A 53 -4.67 -10.09 8.71
C ASP A 53 -3.95 -9.81 7.39
N GLN A 54 -4.53 -8.96 6.56
CA GLN A 54 -4.04 -8.68 5.22
C GLN A 54 -4.10 -7.19 4.91
N TRP A 55 -3.15 -6.72 4.10
CA TRP A 55 -3.12 -5.34 3.63
C TRP A 55 -3.00 -5.28 2.12
N LYS A 56 -3.72 -4.33 1.54
CA LYS A 56 -3.52 -3.82 0.20
C LYS A 56 -3.15 -2.35 0.31
N ILE A 57 -1.99 -1.99 -0.20
CA ILE A 57 -1.58 -0.59 -0.26
C ILE A 57 -1.76 -0.14 -1.69
N TYR A 58 -2.62 0.85 -1.88
CA TYR A 58 -2.93 1.43 -3.18
C TYR A 58 -2.60 2.91 -3.17
N PRO A 59 -1.36 3.30 -3.51
CA PRO A 59 -1.02 4.71 -3.68
C PRO A 59 -2.00 5.38 -4.62
N THR A 60 -2.39 6.58 -4.26
CA THR A 60 -3.38 7.34 -5.01
C THR A 60 -2.93 7.57 -6.45
N SER A 61 -3.84 7.35 -7.38
CA SER A 61 -3.69 7.69 -8.79
C SER A 61 -4.88 8.53 -9.23
N VAL A 62 -4.60 9.63 -9.90
CA VAL A 62 -5.62 10.52 -10.44
C VAL A 62 -6.15 9.93 -11.75
N VAL A 63 -7.38 9.43 -11.72
CA VAL A 63 -8.02 8.75 -12.85
C VAL A 63 -9.31 9.49 -13.27
N PRO A 64 -9.78 9.33 -14.54
CA PRO A 64 -10.98 9.98 -15.04
C PRO A 64 -12.22 9.71 -14.17
N TRP A 65 -13.20 10.58 -14.24
CA TRP A 65 -14.52 10.49 -13.61
C TRP A 65 -14.53 10.44 -12.09
N THR A 66 -13.43 10.85 -11.44
CA THR A 66 -13.33 10.92 -9.99
C THR A 66 -13.37 12.36 -9.48
N LYS A 67 -13.80 12.55 -8.22
CA LYS A 67 -13.74 13.86 -7.56
C LYS A 67 -12.30 14.37 -7.43
N ILE A 68 -11.34 13.45 -7.19
CA ILE A 68 -9.92 13.75 -7.11
C ILE A 68 -9.42 14.36 -8.43
N LYS A 69 -9.88 13.85 -9.59
CA LYS A 69 -9.53 14.42 -10.90
C LYS A 69 -10.01 15.87 -11.04
N GLN A 70 -11.22 16.18 -10.55
CA GLN A 70 -11.74 17.56 -10.58
C GLN A 70 -10.88 18.51 -9.73
N TRP A 71 -10.44 18.07 -8.54
CA TRP A 71 -9.55 18.86 -7.69
C TRP A 71 -8.15 19.02 -8.30
N PHE A 72 -7.65 17.96 -8.92
CA PHE A 72 -6.38 17.99 -9.63
C PHE A 72 -6.40 19.01 -10.79
N ASP A 73 -7.46 19.02 -11.61
CA ASP A 73 -7.61 19.95 -12.74
C ASP A 73 -7.71 21.41 -12.29
N LYS A 74 -8.25 21.65 -11.12
CA LYS A 74 -8.33 23.00 -10.52
C LYS A 74 -7.06 23.43 -9.77
N GLY A 75 -6.08 22.53 -9.62
CA GLY A 75 -4.90 22.77 -8.80
C GLY A 75 -5.15 22.74 -7.28
N GLU A 76 -6.33 22.31 -6.85
CA GLU A 76 -6.70 22.16 -5.44
C GLU A 76 -6.02 20.95 -4.78
N TYR A 77 -5.57 19.99 -5.57
CA TYR A 77 -4.82 18.81 -5.14
C TYR A 77 -3.70 18.48 -6.12
N ILE A 78 -2.51 18.30 -5.60
CA ILE A 78 -1.36 17.81 -6.33
C ILE A 78 -0.76 16.68 -5.51
N PRO A 79 -0.70 15.43 -6.04
CA PRO A 79 -0.06 14.32 -5.36
C PRO A 79 1.39 14.65 -4.98
N TYR A 80 1.82 14.30 -3.77
CA TYR A 80 3.22 14.50 -3.39
C TYR A 80 4.16 13.60 -4.22
N THR A 81 3.64 12.50 -4.74
CA THR A 81 4.36 11.61 -5.66
C THR A 81 4.71 12.30 -6.98
N ASP A 82 3.89 13.26 -7.46
CA ASP A 82 4.21 14.05 -8.66
C ASP A 82 5.33 15.04 -8.39
N LYS A 83 5.43 15.57 -7.16
CA LYS A 83 6.52 16.44 -6.75
C LYS A 83 7.85 15.68 -6.66
N ASN A 84 7.83 14.52 -6.03
CA ASN A 84 8.98 13.63 -5.92
C ASN A 84 8.54 12.18 -5.70
N PRO A 85 8.66 11.30 -6.72
CA PRO A 85 8.32 9.89 -6.59
C PRO A 85 9.06 9.14 -5.48
N GLN A 86 10.22 9.64 -5.05
CA GLN A 86 11.02 9.01 -4.00
C GLN A 86 10.32 9.08 -2.63
N TYR A 87 9.47 10.06 -2.38
CA TYR A 87 8.68 10.13 -1.14
C TYR A 87 7.83 8.88 -0.95
N LEU A 88 7.10 8.48 -1.98
CA LEU A 88 6.28 7.26 -1.94
C LEU A 88 7.14 6.00 -1.78
N ILE A 89 8.24 5.90 -2.53
CA ILE A 89 9.16 4.76 -2.44
C ILE A 89 9.71 4.63 -1.01
N ASN A 90 10.20 5.73 -0.44
CA ASN A 90 10.74 5.73 0.93
C ASN A 90 9.67 5.33 1.97
N LEU A 91 8.45 5.84 1.83
CA LEU A 91 7.33 5.47 2.69
C LEU A 91 7.04 3.96 2.60
N LEU A 92 6.95 3.42 1.40
CA LEU A 92 6.64 2.00 1.19
C LEU A 92 7.77 1.07 1.65
N LEU A 93 9.03 1.48 1.49
CA LEU A 93 10.18 0.77 2.07
C LEU A 93 10.08 0.75 3.60
N TYR A 94 9.81 1.90 4.20
CA TYR A 94 9.61 2.04 5.64
C TYR A 94 8.54 1.08 6.16
N VAL A 95 7.39 1.04 5.51
CA VAL A 95 6.27 0.14 5.86
C VAL A 95 6.66 -1.33 5.69
N LYS A 96 7.31 -1.67 4.57
CA LYS A 96 7.72 -3.07 4.30
C LYS A 96 8.75 -3.61 5.28
N GLU A 97 9.61 -2.76 5.82
CA GLU A 97 10.59 -3.15 6.85
C GLU A 97 9.94 -3.42 8.21
N ARG A 98 8.80 -2.77 8.50
CA ARG A 98 8.15 -2.75 9.83
C ARG A 98 6.87 -3.54 9.93
N VAL A 99 6.30 -3.95 8.78
CA VAL A 99 5.08 -4.75 8.80
C VAL A 99 5.28 -6.02 9.60
N HIS A 100 4.30 -6.34 10.45
CA HIS A 100 4.39 -7.51 11.31
C HIS A 100 4.42 -8.82 10.51
N PRO A 101 5.13 -9.86 11.02
CA PRO A 101 5.30 -11.12 10.30
C PRO A 101 4.00 -11.93 10.12
N TRP A 102 2.95 -11.64 10.88
CA TRP A 102 1.64 -12.25 10.72
C TRP A 102 0.74 -11.53 9.70
N ILE A 103 1.13 -10.36 9.22
CA ILE A 103 0.38 -9.61 8.21
C ILE A 103 0.80 -10.05 6.80
N ARG A 104 -0.18 -10.23 5.92
CA ARG A 104 0.07 -10.50 4.51
C ARG A 104 -0.08 -9.21 3.68
N LEU A 105 0.98 -8.71 3.10
CA LEU A 105 0.91 -7.64 2.10
C LEU A 105 0.46 -8.22 0.75
N ASN A 106 -0.87 -8.28 0.52
CA ASN A 106 -1.44 -8.84 -0.70
C ASN A 106 -1.05 -8.06 -1.94
N ARG A 107 -1.17 -6.73 -1.87
CA ARG A 107 -0.77 -5.82 -2.95
C ARG A 107 -0.10 -4.58 -2.37
N VAL A 108 0.84 -4.01 -3.13
CA VAL A 108 1.55 -2.77 -2.80
C VAL A 108 1.31 -1.70 -3.87
N VAL A 109 0.67 -2.08 -4.97
CA VAL A 109 0.22 -1.20 -6.03
C VAL A 109 -0.93 -1.89 -6.76
N ARG A 110 -1.82 -1.12 -7.35
CA ARG A 110 -2.79 -1.62 -8.33
C ARG A 110 -2.19 -1.44 -9.72
N ASP A 111 -2.13 -2.53 -10.47
CA ASP A 111 -1.68 -2.49 -11.87
C ASP A 111 -2.81 -1.88 -12.72
N ILE A 112 -2.75 -0.56 -12.88
CA ILE A 112 -3.63 0.19 -13.77
C ILE A 112 -2.77 0.62 -14.94
N PRO A 113 -3.19 0.36 -16.18
CA PRO A 113 -2.47 0.85 -17.36
C PRO A 113 -2.42 2.38 -17.35
N ASN A 114 -1.26 2.97 -17.63
CA ASN A 114 -1.13 4.43 -17.72
C ASN A 114 -1.92 5.01 -18.92
N LYS A 115 -2.18 4.16 -19.92
CA LYS A 115 -2.95 4.51 -21.12
C LYS A 115 -4.02 3.47 -21.38
N THR A 116 -5.13 3.90 -21.98
CA THR A 116 -6.17 3.00 -22.52
C THR A 116 -5.63 2.22 -23.73
N ARG A 117 -6.40 1.24 -24.22
CA ARG A 117 -6.06 0.50 -25.45
C ARG A 117 -5.88 1.42 -26.66
N ASP A 118 -6.61 2.52 -26.69
CA ASP A 118 -6.57 3.52 -27.77
C ASP A 118 -5.46 4.57 -27.54
N GLY A 119 -4.56 4.36 -26.59
CA GLY A 119 -3.42 5.23 -26.33
C GLY A 119 -3.73 6.49 -25.51
N VAL A 120 -4.97 6.67 -25.07
CA VAL A 120 -5.38 7.82 -24.26
C VAL A 120 -4.84 7.70 -22.84
N LEU A 121 -4.33 8.79 -22.29
CA LEU A 121 -3.83 8.84 -20.91
C LEU A 121 -4.96 8.50 -19.92
N TYR A 122 -4.70 7.54 -19.03
CA TYR A 122 -5.66 7.10 -18.00
C TYR A 122 -5.26 7.55 -16.59
N ILE A 123 -3.95 7.66 -16.29
CA ILE A 123 -3.45 8.18 -15.04
C ILE A 123 -2.87 9.57 -15.27
N TYR A 124 -3.48 10.59 -14.66
CA TYR A 124 -3.13 12.01 -14.83
C TYR A 124 -2.12 12.49 -13.79
N GLY A 125 -2.06 11.85 -12.63
CA GLY A 125 -1.16 12.19 -11.53
C GLY A 125 -1.09 11.08 -10.49
N GLY A 126 -0.16 11.19 -9.55
CA GLY A 126 0.12 10.21 -8.52
C GLY A 126 0.99 9.07 -9.02
N ASN A 127 0.86 7.89 -8.43
CA ASN A 127 1.72 6.77 -8.80
C ASN A 127 1.46 6.27 -10.22
N GLN A 128 2.46 6.41 -11.08
CA GLN A 128 2.45 5.92 -12.46
C GLN A 128 3.30 4.64 -12.66
N LYS A 129 3.98 4.17 -11.61
CA LYS A 129 4.85 2.99 -11.70
C LYS A 129 4.03 1.72 -11.51
N THR A 130 3.80 0.98 -12.57
CA THR A 130 3.08 -0.31 -12.54
C THR A 130 3.91 -1.41 -11.88
N ASN A 131 5.25 -1.34 -11.98
CA ASN A 131 6.19 -2.29 -11.41
C ASN A 131 6.73 -1.88 -10.02
N LEU A 132 6.02 -1.04 -9.28
CA LEU A 132 6.47 -0.47 -7.99
C LEU A 132 6.91 -1.56 -7.00
N ARG A 133 6.20 -2.69 -6.95
CA ARG A 133 6.58 -3.81 -6.07
C ARG A 133 7.99 -4.36 -6.38
N GLN A 134 8.35 -4.46 -7.67
CA GLN A 134 9.67 -4.93 -8.09
C GLN A 134 10.75 -3.91 -7.72
N ILE A 135 10.48 -2.63 -7.92
CA ILE A 135 11.39 -1.53 -7.52
C ILE A 135 11.69 -1.63 -6.04
N LEU A 136 10.65 -1.71 -5.19
CA LEU A 136 10.80 -1.85 -3.74
C LEU A 136 11.59 -3.11 -3.35
N HIS A 137 11.37 -4.22 -4.04
CA HIS A 137 12.10 -5.46 -3.77
C HIS A 137 13.59 -5.33 -4.08
N ASN A 138 13.92 -4.74 -5.21
CA ASN A 138 15.31 -4.51 -5.62
C ASN A 138 16.03 -3.56 -4.65
N GLU A 139 15.40 -2.42 -4.32
CA GLU A 139 15.99 -1.47 -3.35
C GLU A 139 16.20 -2.08 -1.97
N MET A 140 15.26 -2.91 -1.49
CA MET A 140 15.44 -3.61 -0.21
C MET A 140 16.64 -4.56 -0.27
N LYS A 141 16.77 -5.32 -1.37
CA LYS A 141 17.87 -6.26 -1.58
C LYS A 141 19.23 -5.53 -1.61
N GLU A 142 19.32 -4.43 -2.35
CA GLU A 142 20.54 -3.61 -2.42
C GLU A 142 20.95 -3.03 -1.06
N LYS A 143 19.98 -2.70 -0.22
CA LYS A 143 20.20 -2.18 1.14
C LYS A 143 20.38 -3.29 2.20
N GLY A 144 20.41 -4.58 1.82
CA GLY A 144 20.49 -5.70 2.75
C GLY A 144 19.27 -5.82 3.67
N LYS A 145 18.11 -5.30 3.24
CA LYS A 145 16.86 -5.29 4.02
C LYS A 145 15.87 -6.31 3.45
N PHE A 146 14.94 -6.76 4.28
CA PHE A 146 13.89 -7.69 3.89
C PHE A 146 12.52 -7.29 4.45
N CYS A 147 11.47 -7.77 3.82
CA CYS A 147 10.10 -7.58 4.28
C CYS A 147 9.63 -8.83 5.03
N PRO A 148 9.28 -8.74 6.32
CA PRO A 148 8.90 -9.89 7.13
C PRO A 148 7.47 -10.41 6.89
N CYS A 149 6.68 -9.77 6.00
CA CYS A 149 5.30 -10.16 5.77
C CYS A 149 5.15 -11.60 5.23
N ILE A 150 4.00 -12.23 5.45
CA ILE A 150 3.72 -13.60 5.00
C ILE A 150 4.02 -13.78 3.51
N ARG A 151 3.55 -12.88 2.65
CA ARG A 151 3.74 -13.00 1.20
C ARG A 151 5.20 -12.96 0.75
N CYS A 152 6.06 -12.23 1.45
CA CYS A 152 7.49 -12.15 1.10
C CYS A 152 8.27 -13.39 1.57
N ARG A 153 7.74 -14.15 2.52
CA ARG A 153 8.32 -15.38 3.07
C ARG A 153 7.71 -16.65 2.47
N GLU A 154 6.73 -16.54 1.57
CA GLU A 154 6.14 -17.69 0.89
C GLU A 154 7.17 -18.44 0.04
N VAL A 155 7.20 -19.74 0.19
CA VAL A 155 8.03 -20.66 -0.62
C VAL A 155 7.58 -20.67 -2.09
N LYS A 156 6.31 -20.36 -2.38
CA LYS A 156 5.70 -20.36 -3.72
C LYS A 156 5.82 -21.74 -4.38
N SER A 157 6.37 -21.78 -5.59
CA SER A 157 6.61 -23.00 -6.36
C SER A 157 7.97 -23.64 -6.06
N ASN A 158 8.79 -23.05 -5.20
CA ASN A 158 10.10 -23.57 -4.85
C ASN A 158 9.97 -24.64 -3.75
N THR A 159 9.51 -25.82 -4.15
CA THR A 159 9.28 -26.96 -3.25
C THR A 159 10.57 -27.66 -2.79
N SER A 160 11.72 -27.37 -3.41
CA SER A 160 13.02 -27.92 -3.00
C SER A 160 13.40 -27.56 -1.56
N LEU A 161 12.94 -26.40 -1.06
CA LEU A 161 13.18 -25.96 0.31
C LEU A 161 12.35 -26.72 1.37
N ILE A 162 11.36 -27.51 0.95
CA ILE A 162 10.52 -28.29 1.88
C ILE A 162 11.27 -29.51 2.38
N ASN A 163 12.16 -30.08 1.56
CA ASN A 163 12.93 -31.28 1.87
C ASN A 163 14.17 -31.01 2.74
N GLU A 164 14.51 -29.75 2.98
CA GLU A 164 15.62 -29.36 3.86
C GLU A 164 15.19 -29.16 5.33
N ALA A 165 13.91 -29.36 5.63
CA ALA A 165 13.34 -29.14 6.98
C ALA A 165 13.18 -30.44 7.79
N GLU A 166 13.67 -31.57 7.28
CA GLU A 166 13.85 -32.84 8.00
C GLU A 166 15.28 -32.91 8.57
#